data_0995ffe18717286616543a27da0f4173
#
_entry.id   0995ffe18717286616543a27da0f4173
#
_cell.length_a   1.000
_cell.length_b   1.000
_cell.length_c   1.000
_cell.angle_alpha   90.00
_cell.angle_beta   90.00
_cell.angle_gamma   90.00
#
_symmetry.space_group_name_H-M   'P 1'
#
loop_
_entity.id
_entity.type
_entity.pdbx_description
1 polymer ?
#
loop_
_entity_poly.entity_id
_entity_poly.type
_entity_poly.pdbx_seq_one_letter_code
_entity_poly.pdbx_strand_id
1 'polypeptide(L)'
;MRKYLLLIAFWTISVIGIAQDAPKDWAKFYRYSEANENVTKRPKAVFMGDSITDNWAKKDGDFFDDNNFVGRGISGQVTSQMLVRFRKDVIELSPKYVVILAGTNDIAMNNGLISHENILGNIISMCELAKCHKIKPILCSVLPADRYSWRKELKPAEEIIRLNQMIKEYAKSAKIPYVDYHSALVNDNGGLPAEYAPDGVHPNLECYKIMEEIILQQL
;
A
#
# COMPACT_ATOMS: atom_id res chain seq x y z
N MET A 1 32.70 -72.85 28.15
CA MET A 1 31.44 -72.20 27.74
C MET A 1 31.66 -70.70 27.70
N ARG A 2 31.81 -70.14 26.50
CA ARG A 2 32.01 -68.64 26.29
C ARG A 2 30.65 -68.04 26.09
N LYS A 3 30.27 -67.15 27.01
CA LYS A 3 29.05 -66.31 26.87
C LYS A 3 29.37 -65.12 26.01
N TYR A 4 28.75 -65.00 24.83
CA TYR A 4 28.79 -63.74 23.98
C TYR A 4 27.72 -62.80 24.49
N LEU A 5 28.17 -61.66 24.96
CA LEU A 5 27.30 -60.51 25.27
C LEU A 5 27.07 -59.75 23.98
N LEU A 6 25.85 -59.72 23.44
CA LEU A 6 25.43 -58.90 22.36
C LEU A 6 25.08 -57.49 22.90
N LEU A 7 25.94 -56.52 22.60
CA LEU A 7 25.64 -55.11 22.83
C LEU A 7 24.76 -54.60 21.66
N ILE A 8 23.49 -54.36 21.95
CA ILE A 8 22.57 -53.70 21.02
C ILE A 8 22.72 -52.21 21.25
N ALA A 9 23.38 -51.52 20.30
CA ALA A 9 23.47 -50.06 20.28
C ALA A 9 22.16 -49.50 19.72
N PHE A 10 21.35 -48.86 20.57
CA PHE A 10 20.20 -48.06 20.13
C PHE A 10 20.68 -46.74 19.56
N TRP A 11 20.59 -46.60 18.26
CA TRP A 11 20.75 -45.28 17.59
C TRP A 11 19.42 -44.53 17.71
N THR A 12 19.37 -43.51 18.57
CA THR A 12 18.26 -42.58 18.61
C THR A 12 18.47 -41.55 17.48
N ILE A 13 17.71 -41.71 16.39
CA ILE A 13 17.63 -40.66 15.34
C ILE A 13 16.78 -39.54 15.91
N SER A 14 17.45 -38.46 16.35
CA SER A 14 16.76 -37.18 16.65
C SER A 14 16.27 -36.61 15.36
N VAL A 15 14.99 -36.76 15.03
CA VAL A 15 14.33 -36.01 13.97
C VAL A 15 14.22 -34.54 14.45
N ILE A 16 15.15 -33.72 14.04
CA ILE A 16 15.00 -32.26 14.16
C ILE A 16 13.87 -31.90 13.22
N GLY A 17 12.67 -31.80 13.77
CA GLY A 17 11.53 -31.20 13.06
C GLY A 17 11.87 -29.74 12.74
N ILE A 18 12.20 -29.45 11.49
CA ILE A 18 12.20 -28.06 11.00
C ILE A 18 10.75 -27.61 11.12
N ALA A 19 10.46 -26.79 12.10
CA ALA A 19 9.17 -26.12 12.18
C ALA A 19 9.05 -25.27 10.89
N GLN A 20 8.33 -25.81 9.92
CA GLN A 20 7.97 -25.08 8.72
C GLN A 20 7.03 -23.96 9.18
N ASP A 21 7.48 -22.71 9.09
CA ASP A 21 6.60 -21.55 9.32
C ASP A 21 5.32 -21.76 8.50
N ALA A 22 4.18 -21.60 9.16
CA ALA A 22 2.89 -21.70 8.47
C ALA A 22 2.89 -20.77 7.24
N PRO A 23 2.31 -21.21 6.11
CA PRO A 23 2.26 -20.39 4.91
C PRO A 23 1.70 -19.01 5.23
N LYS A 24 2.48 -17.96 4.96
CA LYS A 24 2.06 -16.57 5.19
C LYS A 24 1.20 -16.12 4.02
N ASP A 25 0.02 -15.58 4.30
CA ASP A 25 -0.77 -14.82 3.31
C ASP A 25 0.00 -13.52 2.99
N TRP A 26 0.91 -13.61 2.03
CA TRP A 26 1.86 -12.56 1.69
C TRP A 26 1.20 -11.24 1.32
N ALA A 27 0.06 -11.27 0.63
CA ALA A 27 -0.68 -10.08 0.22
C ALA A 27 -1.78 -9.70 1.22
N LYS A 28 -1.95 -10.47 2.32
CA LYS A 28 -2.97 -10.25 3.34
C LYS A 28 -4.40 -10.20 2.77
N PHE A 29 -4.75 -11.16 1.91
CA PHE A 29 -6.09 -11.27 1.31
C PHE A 29 -7.21 -11.37 2.37
N TYR A 30 -6.92 -11.96 3.54
CA TYR A 30 -7.88 -12.07 4.65
C TYR A 30 -8.25 -10.71 5.25
N ARG A 31 -7.38 -9.67 5.10
CA ARG A 31 -7.48 -8.40 5.84
C ARG A 31 -8.83 -7.70 5.67
N TYR A 32 -9.42 -7.79 4.51
CA TYR A 32 -10.67 -7.15 4.17
C TYR A 32 -11.77 -8.14 3.75
N SER A 33 -11.59 -9.47 3.91
CA SER A 33 -12.56 -10.48 3.45
C SER A 33 -13.95 -10.22 4.03
N GLU A 34 -14.09 -10.15 5.35
CA GLU A 34 -15.35 -9.86 6.02
C GLU A 34 -15.89 -8.46 5.70
N ALA A 35 -15.01 -7.46 5.70
CA ALA A 35 -15.41 -6.09 5.38
C ALA A 35 -15.89 -5.93 3.93
N ASN A 36 -15.36 -6.73 2.99
CA ASN A 36 -15.80 -6.74 1.61
C ASN A 36 -17.20 -7.37 1.46
N GLU A 37 -17.50 -8.44 2.20
CA GLU A 37 -18.83 -9.08 2.22
C GLU A 37 -19.90 -8.14 2.77
N ASN A 38 -19.53 -7.25 3.69
CA ASN A 38 -20.45 -6.27 4.31
C ASN A 38 -20.66 -5.00 3.46
N VAL A 39 -20.00 -4.84 2.32
CA VAL A 39 -20.25 -3.72 1.39
C VAL A 39 -21.52 -3.98 0.59
N THR A 40 -22.65 -3.56 1.09
CA THR A 40 -23.96 -3.79 0.47
C THR A 40 -24.36 -2.74 -0.57
N LYS A 41 -23.74 -1.55 -0.51
CA LYS A 41 -23.98 -0.46 -1.46
C LYS A 41 -22.73 -0.22 -2.29
N ARG A 42 -22.92 -0.06 -3.61
CA ARG A 42 -21.83 0.27 -4.52
C ARG A 42 -21.07 1.52 -4.04
N PRO A 43 -19.77 1.44 -3.73
CA PRO A 43 -19.00 2.59 -3.28
C PRO A 43 -18.87 3.66 -4.36
N LYS A 44 -18.88 4.94 -3.98
CA LYS A 44 -18.47 6.01 -4.89
C LYS A 44 -16.99 5.89 -5.24
N ALA A 45 -16.14 5.63 -4.24
CA ALA A 45 -14.71 5.38 -4.46
C ALA A 45 -14.16 4.32 -3.51
N VAL A 46 -13.18 3.54 -3.98
CA VAL A 46 -12.30 2.73 -3.13
C VAL A 46 -10.92 3.39 -3.10
N PHE A 47 -10.38 3.58 -1.90
CA PHE A 47 -9.03 4.11 -1.69
C PHE A 47 -8.08 2.94 -1.48
N MET A 48 -7.29 2.62 -2.50
CA MET A 48 -6.28 1.57 -2.49
C MET A 48 -4.93 2.17 -2.10
N GLY A 49 -4.26 1.57 -1.10
CA GLY A 49 -2.98 2.07 -0.63
C GLY A 49 -2.34 1.24 0.48
N ASP A 50 -1.42 1.88 1.17
CA ASP A 50 -0.63 1.32 2.28
C ASP A 50 -1.07 1.85 3.66
N SER A 51 -0.10 2.06 4.58
CA SER A 51 -0.37 2.60 5.92
C SER A 51 -0.99 4.00 5.92
N ILE A 52 -0.67 4.82 4.93
CA ILE A 52 -1.24 6.17 4.81
C ILE A 52 -2.74 6.05 4.59
N THR A 53 -3.18 5.22 3.68
CA THR A 53 -4.62 4.97 3.42
C THR A 53 -5.29 4.20 4.57
N ASP A 54 -4.62 3.21 5.18
CA ASP A 54 -5.13 2.45 6.33
C ASP A 54 -5.38 3.36 7.56
N ASN A 55 -4.42 4.26 7.83
CA ASN A 55 -4.54 5.23 8.93
C ASN A 55 -5.57 6.33 8.65
N TRP A 56 -5.72 6.74 7.40
CA TRP A 56 -6.73 7.73 7.00
C TRP A 56 -8.14 7.24 7.36
N ALA A 57 -8.52 6.06 6.87
CA ALA A 57 -9.82 5.47 7.17
C ALA A 57 -10.07 5.21 8.67
N LYS A 58 -9.00 5.04 9.47
CA LYS A 58 -9.12 4.87 10.93
C LYS A 58 -9.22 6.19 11.69
N LYS A 59 -8.54 7.23 11.21
CA LYS A 59 -8.48 8.54 11.88
C LYS A 59 -9.67 9.43 11.54
N ASP A 60 -10.24 9.22 10.36
CA ASP A 60 -11.37 9.98 9.85
C ASP A 60 -12.36 9.06 9.13
N GLY A 61 -12.99 8.18 9.90
CA GLY A 61 -14.04 7.28 9.39
C GLY A 61 -15.21 8.03 8.79
N ASP A 62 -15.60 9.14 9.40
CA ASP A 62 -16.72 9.97 8.97
C ASP A 62 -16.52 10.50 7.53
N PHE A 63 -15.29 10.91 7.16
CA PHE A 63 -14.99 11.30 5.79
C PHE A 63 -15.29 10.19 4.78
N PHE A 64 -14.99 8.94 5.13
CA PHE A 64 -15.28 7.80 4.27
C PHE A 64 -16.76 7.47 4.22
N ASP A 65 -17.43 7.46 5.35
CA ASP A 65 -18.84 7.09 5.47
C ASP A 65 -19.76 8.12 4.81
N ASP A 66 -19.57 9.41 5.08
CA ASP A 66 -20.36 10.51 4.52
C ASP A 66 -20.29 10.60 3.00
N ASN A 67 -19.13 10.23 2.43
CA ASN A 67 -18.89 10.27 0.98
C ASN A 67 -19.17 8.94 0.27
N ASN A 68 -19.57 7.89 0.99
CA ASN A 68 -19.68 6.52 0.46
C ASN A 68 -18.36 6.04 -0.16
N PHE A 69 -17.26 6.28 0.55
CA PHE A 69 -15.93 5.80 0.22
C PHE A 69 -15.58 4.55 1.03
N VAL A 70 -14.65 3.75 0.53
CA VAL A 70 -14.18 2.53 1.19
C VAL A 70 -12.65 2.54 1.22
N GLY A 71 -12.08 2.53 2.43
CA GLY A 71 -10.63 2.42 2.65
C GLY A 71 -10.15 0.97 2.48
N ARG A 72 -9.16 0.77 1.63
CA ARG A 72 -8.49 -0.53 1.39
C ARG A 72 -6.97 -0.38 1.46
N GLY A 73 -6.51 0.39 2.45
CA GLY A 73 -5.10 0.51 2.80
C GLY A 73 -4.63 -0.67 3.67
N ILE A 74 -3.40 -1.14 3.46
CA ILE A 74 -2.77 -2.14 4.33
C ILE A 74 -1.35 -1.68 4.66
N SER A 75 -1.12 -1.42 5.94
CA SER A 75 0.16 -0.91 6.44
C SER A 75 1.35 -1.77 6.00
N GLY A 76 2.39 -1.11 5.47
CA GLY A 76 3.64 -1.70 5.03
C GLY A 76 3.61 -2.34 3.63
N GLN A 77 2.46 -2.35 2.95
CA GLN A 77 2.37 -2.95 1.62
C GLN A 77 3.06 -2.13 0.54
N VAL A 78 3.66 -2.87 -0.39
CA VAL A 78 4.25 -2.38 -1.64
C VAL A 78 3.27 -2.56 -2.81
N THR A 79 3.55 -1.93 -3.94
CA THR A 79 2.68 -1.93 -5.12
C THR A 79 2.36 -3.32 -5.65
N SER A 80 3.30 -4.28 -5.62
CA SER A 80 3.07 -5.66 -6.04
C SER A 80 2.04 -6.40 -5.17
N GLN A 81 2.03 -6.15 -3.86
CA GLN A 81 1.02 -6.70 -2.95
C GLN A 81 -0.35 -6.07 -3.18
N MET A 82 -0.40 -4.76 -3.44
CA MET A 82 -1.65 -4.08 -3.80
C MET A 82 -2.23 -4.62 -5.11
N LEU A 83 -1.39 -4.85 -6.12
CA LEU A 83 -1.80 -5.37 -7.42
C LEU A 83 -2.46 -6.75 -7.30
N VAL A 84 -1.89 -7.69 -6.55
CA VAL A 84 -2.46 -9.04 -6.46
C VAL A 84 -3.78 -9.10 -5.70
N ARG A 85 -4.02 -8.21 -4.73
CA ARG A 85 -5.30 -8.12 -4.01
C ARG A 85 -6.31 -7.16 -4.65
N PHE A 86 -5.93 -6.48 -5.74
CA PHE A 86 -6.75 -5.45 -6.38
C PHE A 86 -8.12 -5.98 -6.84
N ARG A 87 -8.18 -7.24 -7.28
CA ARG A 87 -9.45 -7.86 -7.66
C ARG A 87 -10.43 -7.94 -6.50
N LYS A 88 -9.97 -8.48 -5.36
CA LYS A 88 -10.80 -8.67 -4.16
C LYS A 88 -11.25 -7.35 -3.54
N ASP A 89 -10.31 -6.41 -3.42
CA ASP A 89 -10.50 -5.21 -2.63
C ASP A 89 -11.02 -4.01 -3.43
N VAL A 90 -11.03 -4.11 -4.77
CA VAL A 90 -11.51 -3.03 -5.64
C VAL A 90 -12.51 -3.54 -6.67
N ILE A 91 -12.12 -4.50 -7.52
CA ILE A 91 -12.95 -4.89 -8.67
C ILE A 91 -14.27 -5.51 -8.23
N GLU A 92 -14.23 -6.42 -7.26
CA GLU A 92 -15.43 -7.12 -6.75
C GLU A 92 -16.40 -6.16 -6.04
N LEU A 93 -15.91 -5.05 -5.47
CA LEU A 93 -16.75 -4.00 -4.90
C LEU A 93 -17.39 -3.09 -5.97
N SER A 94 -16.90 -3.16 -7.20
CA SER A 94 -17.43 -2.43 -8.37
C SER A 94 -17.63 -0.91 -8.13
N PRO A 95 -16.68 -0.16 -7.55
CA PRO A 95 -16.84 1.26 -7.27
C PRO A 95 -16.97 2.08 -8.55
N LYS A 96 -17.38 3.36 -8.43
CA LYS A 96 -17.31 4.30 -9.57
C LYS A 96 -15.86 4.73 -9.83
N TYR A 97 -15.09 4.95 -8.77
CA TYR A 97 -13.69 5.39 -8.82
C TYR A 97 -12.79 4.47 -7.99
N VAL A 98 -11.52 4.39 -8.33
CA VAL A 98 -10.46 3.91 -7.45
C VAL A 98 -9.38 4.97 -7.33
N VAL A 99 -9.09 5.38 -6.10
CA VAL A 99 -7.99 6.29 -5.75
C VAL A 99 -6.79 5.45 -5.37
N ILE A 100 -5.66 5.62 -6.08
CA ILE A 100 -4.44 4.82 -5.86
C ILE A 100 -3.35 5.74 -5.30
N LEU A 101 -2.97 5.49 -4.05
CA LEU A 101 -1.85 6.15 -3.35
C LEU A 101 -0.85 5.08 -2.93
N ALA A 102 0.26 4.94 -3.67
CA ALA A 102 1.18 3.82 -3.55
C ALA A 102 2.59 4.18 -3.98
N GLY A 103 3.61 3.54 -3.38
CA GLY A 103 5.01 3.66 -3.78
C GLY A 103 5.99 3.96 -2.65
N THR A 104 5.56 4.55 -1.52
CA THR A 104 6.47 4.90 -0.44
C THR A 104 7.19 3.68 0.15
N ASN A 105 6.48 2.56 0.33
CA ASN A 105 7.07 1.33 0.85
C ASN A 105 7.94 0.59 -0.17
N ASP A 106 7.69 0.78 -1.46
CA ASP A 106 8.56 0.30 -2.54
C ASP A 106 9.91 1.03 -2.49
N ILE A 107 9.90 2.37 -2.40
CA ILE A 107 11.10 3.21 -2.23
C ILE A 107 11.82 2.85 -0.93
N ALA A 108 11.10 2.55 0.15
CA ALA A 108 11.65 2.08 1.41
C ALA A 108 12.18 0.63 1.34
N MET A 109 12.06 -0.06 0.19
CA MET A 109 12.49 -1.45 -0.02
C MET A 109 11.91 -2.43 1.01
N ASN A 110 10.66 -2.21 1.47
CA ASN A 110 10.03 -3.03 2.51
C ASN A 110 9.82 -4.50 2.09
N ASN A 111 9.78 -4.78 0.79
CA ASN A 111 9.68 -6.12 0.24
C ASN A 111 10.82 -6.41 -0.77
N GLY A 112 12.00 -5.89 -0.50
CA GLY A 112 13.16 -6.00 -1.37
C GLY A 112 13.29 -4.87 -2.39
N LEU A 113 14.39 -4.91 -3.16
CA LEU A 113 14.70 -3.90 -4.18
C LEU A 113 13.75 -4.03 -5.38
N ILE A 114 13.22 -2.90 -5.82
CA ILE A 114 12.40 -2.77 -7.02
C ILE A 114 12.73 -1.45 -7.73
N SER A 115 12.78 -1.44 -9.07
CA SER A 115 13.02 -0.21 -9.83
C SER A 115 11.75 0.66 -9.93
N HIS A 116 11.93 1.96 -10.18
CA HIS A 116 10.81 2.88 -10.39
C HIS A 116 9.92 2.46 -11.55
N GLU A 117 10.49 1.91 -12.63
CA GLU A 117 9.76 1.41 -13.78
C GLU A 117 8.83 0.25 -13.39
N ASN A 118 9.29 -0.64 -12.51
CA ASN A 118 8.48 -1.76 -12.02
C ASN A 118 7.42 -1.30 -11.02
N ILE A 119 7.72 -0.32 -10.17
CA ILE A 119 6.71 0.33 -9.30
C ILE A 119 5.61 0.94 -10.17
N LEU A 120 6.00 1.74 -11.16
CA LEU A 120 5.05 2.33 -12.12
C LEU A 120 4.29 1.24 -12.90
N GLY A 121 4.96 0.18 -13.33
CA GLY A 121 4.34 -0.96 -14.01
C GLY A 121 3.21 -1.60 -13.21
N ASN A 122 3.39 -1.78 -11.89
CA ASN A 122 2.33 -2.26 -11.00
C ASN A 122 1.16 -1.27 -10.93
N ILE A 123 1.44 0.04 -10.84
CA ILE A 123 0.41 1.09 -10.83
C ILE A 123 -0.35 1.13 -12.16
N ILE A 124 0.35 1.02 -13.29
CA ILE A 124 -0.26 0.92 -14.64
C ILE A 124 -1.19 -0.27 -14.71
N SER A 125 -0.75 -1.44 -14.27
CA SER A 125 -1.56 -2.66 -14.26
C SER A 125 -2.84 -2.51 -13.45
N MET A 126 -2.78 -1.87 -12.27
CA MET A 126 -3.98 -1.55 -11.49
C MET A 126 -4.94 -0.60 -12.24
N CYS A 127 -4.40 0.41 -12.93
CA CYS A 127 -5.23 1.32 -13.74
C CYS A 127 -5.89 0.62 -14.93
N GLU A 128 -5.17 -0.25 -15.61
CA GLU A 128 -5.70 -1.04 -16.74
C GLU A 128 -6.79 -2.01 -16.29
N LEU A 129 -6.56 -2.72 -15.17
CA LEU A 129 -7.57 -3.57 -14.55
C LEU A 129 -8.83 -2.76 -14.17
N ALA A 130 -8.66 -1.59 -13.56
CA ALA A 130 -9.78 -0.72 -13.22
C ALA A 130 -10.59 -0.32 -14.47
N LYS A 131 -9.91 0.18 -15.51
CA LYS A 131 -10.56 0.59 -16.78
C LYS A 131 -11.29 -0.57 -17.47
N CYS A 132 -10.67 -1.77 -17.49
CA CYS A 132 -11.28 -2.98 -18.04
C CYS A 132 -12.61 -3.33 -17.35
N HIS A 133 -12.71 -3.02 -16.05
CA HIS A 133 -13.92 -3.22 -15.25
C HIS A 133 -14.81 -1.95 -15.12
N LYS A 134 -14.62 -0.95 -15.99
CA LYS A 134 -15.39 0.32 -16.01
C LYS A 134 -15.29 1.12 -14.72
N ILE A 135 -14.20 0.94 -13.97
CA ILE A 135 -13.84 1.72 -12.79
C ILE A 135 -12.89 2.84 -13.24
N LYS A 136 -13.14 4.07 -12.82
CA LYS A 136 -12.31 5.23 -13.18
C LYS A 136 -11.15 5.36 -12.20
N PRO A 137 -9.89 5.13 -12.61
CA PRO A 137 -8.74 5.34 -11.73
C PRO A 137 -8.47 6.84 -11.54
N ILE A 138 -7.99 7.18 -10.34
CA ILE A 138 -7.41 8.46 -9.96
C ILE A 138 -6.06 8.15 -9.34
N LEU A 139 -4.98 8.76 -9.85
CA LEU A 139 -3.64 8.55 -9.35
C LEU A 139 -3.22 9.69 -8.43
N CYS A 140 -2.65 9.34 -7.28
CA CYS A 140 -2.09 10.30 -6.35
C CYS A 140 -0.56 10.28 -6.40
N SER A 141 0.06 11.45 -6.18
CA SER A 141 1.48 11.48 -5.87
C SER A 141 1.77 10.74 -4.58
N VAL A 142 2.91 10.08 -4.48
CA VAL A 142 3.50 9.65 -3.21
C VAL A 142 3.73 10.89 -2.36
N LEU A 143 3.39 10.85 -1.07
CA LEU A 143 3.58 11.95 -0.15
C LEU A 143 5.07 12.26 0.03
N PRO A 144 5.44 13.52 0.32
CA PRO A 144 6.83 13.85 0.58
C PRO A 144 7.34 13.17 1.84
N ALA A 145 8.60 12.67 1.78
CA ALA A 145 9.33 12.17 2.94
C ALA A 145 10.83 12.42 2.75
N ASP A 146 11.47 13.03 3.73
CA ASP A 146 12.92 13.27 3.74
C ASP A 146 13.69 12.13 4.42
N ARG A 147 12.99 11.27 5.17
CA ARG A 147 13.54 10.14 5.91
C ARG A 147 12.50 9.05 6.16
N TYR A 148 12.99 7.85 6.38
CA TYR A 148 12.21 6.73 6.94
C TYR A 148 12.80 6.32 8.29
N SER A 149 12.01 6.34 9.37
CA SER A 149 12.47 6.00 10.71
C SER A 149 13.00 4.56 10.82
N TRP A 150 12.48 3.65 9.99
CA TRP A 150 12.85 2.23 9.93
C TRP A 150 13.91 1.89 8.86
N ARG A 151 14.32 2.89 8.04
CA ARG A 151 15.33 2.78 6.98
C ARG A 151 16.19 4.04 6.94
N LYS A 152 16.91 4.29 8.03
CA LYS A 152 17.65 5.54 8.26
C LYS A 152 18.76 5.81 7.23
N GLU A 153 19.23 4.77 6.56
CA GLU A 153 20.23 4.83 5.48
C GLU A 153 19.69 5.41 4.18
N LEU A 154 18.36 5.43 4.01
CA LEU A 154 17.72 5.92 2.79
C LEU A 154 17.42 7.43 2.88
N LYS A 155 17.56 8.09 1.74
CA LYS A 155 17.17 9.49 1.51
C LYS A 155 16.07 9.53 0.45
N PRO A 156 14.80 9.38 0.84
CA PRO A 156 13.73 9.10 -0.11
C PRO A 156 13.27 10.30 -0.95
N ALA A 157 13.56 11.53 -0.56
CA ALA A 157 12.97 12.73 -1.17
C ALA A 157 13.16 12.79 -2.70
N GLU A 158 14.39 12.58 -3.20
CA GLU A 158 14.68 12.60 -4.63
C GLU A 158 14.02 11.42 -5.37
N GLU A 159 14.01 10.23 -4.75
CA GLU A 159 13.39 9.04 -5.34
C GLU A 159 11.86 9.18 -5.42
N ILE A 160 11.25 9.83 -4.41
CA ILE A 160 9.82 10.17 -4.43
C ILE A 160 9.51 11.15 -5.55
N ILE A 161 10.30 12.21 -5.71
CA ILE A 161 10.13 13.20 -6.79
C ILE A 161 10.20 12.52 -8.16
N ARG A 162 11.20 11.65 -8.36
CA ARG A 162 11.38 10.89 -9.60
C ARG A 162 10.17 10.00 -9.90
N LEU A 163 9.73 9.21 -8.92
CA LEU A 163 8.55 8.35 -9.09
C LEU A 163 7.29 9.17 -9.37
N ASN A 164 7.08 10.28 -8.65
CA ASN A 164 5.93 11.16 -8.84
C ASN A 164 5.91 11.78 -10.24
N GLN A 165 7.06 12.16 -10.79
CA GLN A 165 7.13 12.63 -12.16
C GLN A 165 6.70 11.54 -13.15
N MET A 166 7.18 10.31 -12.99
CA MET A 166 6.80 9.18 -13.85
C MET A 166 5.29 8.87 -13.76
N ILE A 167 4.73 8.88 -12.54
CA ILE A 167 3.27 8.68 -12.33
C ILE A 167 2.48 9.81 -13.02
N LYS A 168 2.90 11.07 -12.88
CA LYS A 168 2.26 12.24 -13.47
C LYS A 168 2.28 12.20 -15.00
N GLU A 169 3.40 11.82 -15.59
CA GLU A 169 3.55 11.66 -17.05
C GLU A 169 2.64 10.54 -17.58
N TYR A 170 2.61 9.39 -16.90
CA TYR A 170 1.68 8.32 -17.26
C TYR A 170 0.22 8.77 -17.12
N ALA A 171 -0.15 9.39 -16.01
CA ALA A 171 -1.52 9.89 -15.80
C ALA A 171 -1.95 10.82 -16.94
N LYS A 172 -1.09 11.76 -17.35
CA LYS A 172 -1.32 12.68 -18.47
C LYS A 172 -1.52 11.91 -19.79
N SER A 173 -0.63 10.97 -20.11
CA SER A 173 -0.70 10.20 -21.35
C SER A 173 -1.94 9.31 -21.42
N ALA A 174 -2.32 8.71 -20.29
CA ALA A 174 -3.47 7.82 -20.15
C ALA A 174 -4.80 8.55 -19.89
N LYS A 175 -4.79 9.89 -19.82
CA LYS A 175 -5.94 10.76 -19.47
C LYS A 175 -6.60 10.36 -18.15
N ILE A 176 -5.78 10.07 -17.14
CA ILE A 176 -6.19 9.74 -15.77
C ILE A 176 -6.03 11.01 -14.91
N PRO A 177 -7.00 11.37 -14.06
CA PRO A 177 -6.82 12.45 -13.08
C PRO A 177 -5.62 12.17 -12.18
N TYR A 178 -4.79 13.20 -11.95
CA TYR A 178 -3.64 13.16 -11.06
C TYR A 178 -3.81 14.14 -9.91
N VAL A 179 -3.68 13.65 -8.69
CA VAL A 179 -3.80 14.40 -7.44
C VAL A 179 -2.40 14.66 -6.89
N ASP A 180 -1.98 15.91 -6.88
CA ASP A 180 -0.63 16.32 -6.47
C ASP A 180 -0.58 16.69 -4.98
N TYR A 181 -0.68 15.70 -4.11
CA TYR A 181 -0.49 15.89 -2.67
C TYR A 181 0.94 16.33 -2.32
N HIS A 182 1.93 15.84 -3.10
CA HIS A 182 3.33 16.15 -2.83
C HIS A 182 3.59 17.65 -2.86
N SER A 183 3.18 18.31 -3.94
CA SER A 183 3.41 19.74 -4.09
C SER A 183 2.64 20.58 -3.05
N ALA A 184 1.50 20.08 -2.56
CA ALA A 184 0.70 20.77 -1.56
C ALA A 184 1.24 20.63 -0.12
N LEU A 185 2.04 19.59 0.15
CA LEU A 185 2.42 19.20 1.51
C LEU A 185 3.93 19.21 1.76
N VAL A 186 4.75 19.43 0.74
CA VAL A 186 6.22 19.38 0.87
C VAL A 186 6.76 20.60 1.61
N ASN A 187 7.70 20.35 2.56
CA ASN A 187 8.49 21.41 3.20
C ASN A 187 9.82 21.66 2.46
N ASP A 188 10.60 22.64 2.92
CA ASP A 188 11.88 23.04 2.31
C ASP A 188 12.93 21.92 2.30
N ASN A 189 12.78 20.86 3.12
CA ASN A 189 13.69 19.73 3.18
C ASN A 189 13.23 18.53 2.31
N GLY A 190 12.14 18.66 1.57
CA GLY A 190 11.59 17.61 0.73
C GLY A 190 10.76 16.57 1.48
N GLY A 191 10.42 16.81 2.74
CA GLY A 191 9.58 15.94 3.58
C GLY A 191 8.23 16.55 3.92
N LEU A 192 7.42 15.82 4.69
CA LEU A 192 6.24 16.39 5.35
C LEU A 192 6.67 17.31 6.50
N PRO A 193 5.96 18.43 6.74
CA PRO A 193 6.12 19.23 7.94
C PRO A 193 5.94 18.36 9.21
N ALA A 194 6.76 18.61 10.24
CA ALA A 194 6.74 17.80 11.47
C ALA A 194 5.41 17.93 12.24
N GLU A 195 4.72 19.06 12.10
CA GLU A 195 3.38 19.27 12.63
C GLU A 195 2.33 18.37 11.98
N TYR A 196 2.53 17.96 10.71
CA TYR A 196 1.61 17.07 9.98
C TYR A 196 1.99 15.60 10.08
N ALA A 197 3.29 15.30 10.18
CA ALA A 197 3.79 13.94 10.29
C ALA A 197 5.01 13.87 11.22
N PRO A 198 4.81 13.66 12.54
CA PRO A 198 5.91 13.64 13.51
C PRO A 198 6.98 12.58 13.23
N ASP A 199 6.61 11.46 12.59
CA ASP A 199 7.54 10.41 12.19
C ASP A 199 8.14 10.62 10.78
N GLY A 200 7.71 11.69 10.09
CA GLY A 200 8.16 12.08 8.75
C GLY A 200 7.43 11.38 7.60
N VAL A 201 6.43 10.51 7.89
CA VAL A 201 5.77 9.70 6.85
C VAL A 201 4.25 9.64 7.01
N HIS A 202 3.74 9.45 8.23
CA HIS A 202 2.33 9.19 8.46
C HIS A 202 1.57 10.45 8.86
N PRO A 203 0.63 10.91 8.02
CA PRO A 203 -0.19 12.08 8.30
C PRO A 203 -0.97 11.97 9.61
N ASN A 204 -1.08 13.08 10.32
CA ASN A 204 -2.06 13.26 11.38
C ASN A 204 -3.43 13.67 10.78
N LEU A 205 -4.43 13.86 11.62
CA LEU A 205 -5.79 14.20 11.17
C LEU A 205 -5.82 15.54 10.42
N GLU A 206 -5.06 16.53 10.87
CA GLU A 206 -5.01 17.85 10.23
C GLU A 206 -4.47 17.76 8.79
N CYS A 207 -3.41 16.99 8.59
CA CYS A 207 -2.88 16.72 7.26
C CYS A 207 -3.88 15.96 6.37
N TYR A 208 -4.59 14.98 6.92
CA TYR A 208 -5.66 14.31 6.17
C TYR A 208 -6.77 15.26 5.75
N LYS A 209 -7.16 16.24 6.57
CA LYS A 209 -8.15 17.25 6.16
C LYS A 209 -7.72 18.05 4.94
N ILE A 210 -6.43 18.40 4.85
CA ILE A 210 -5.89 19.05 3.63
C ILE A 210 -5.98 18.10 2.43
N MET A 211 -5.64 16.81 2.61
CA MET A 211 -5.72 15.82 1.54
C MET A 211 -7.17 15.58 1.07
N GLU A 212 -8.14 15.65 2.00
CA GLU A 212 -9.58 15.53 1.71
C GLU A 212 -10.08 16.65 0.80
N GLU A 213 -9.74 17.90 1.11
CA GLU A 213 -10.10 19.04 0.29
C GLU A 213 -9.58 18.91 -1.15
N ILE A 214 -8.35 18.38 -1.29
CA ILE A 214 -7.71 18.20 -2.60
C ILE A 214 -8.39 17.06 -3.39
N ILE A 215 -8.64 15.89 -2.77
CA ILE A 215 -9.20 14.75 -3.50
C ILE A 215 -10.67 14.96 -3.88
N LEU A 216 -11.44 15.66 -3.07
CA LEU A 216 -12.85 15.92 -3.36
C LEU A 216 -13.05 16.72 -4.65
N GLN A 217 -12.06 17.47 -5.10
CA GLN A 217 -12.09 18.19 -6.40
C GLN A 217 -12.04 17.24 -7.60
N GLN A 218 -11.68 15.97 -7.40
CA GLN A 218 -11.52 14.96 -8.46
C GLN A 218 -12.62 13.88 -8.42
N LEU A 219 -13.47 13.88 -7.41
CA LEU A 219 -14.54 12.91 -7.16
C LEU A 219 -15.92 13.54 -7.32
#